data_f9f0a36dae8d8463d7b4611c4f3658bc
#
_entry.id   f9f0a36dae8d8463d7b4611c4f3658bc
#
_cell.length_a   1.000
_cell.length_b   1.000
_cell.length_c   1.000
_cell.angle_alpha   90.00
_cell.angle_beta   90.00
_cell.angle_gamma   90.00
#
_symmetry.space_group_name_H-M   'P 1'
#
loop_
_entity.id
_entity.type
_entity.pdbx_description
1 polymer ?
#
loop_
_entity_poly.entity_id
_entity_poly.type
_entity_poly.pdbx_seq_one_letter_code
_entity_poly.pdbx_strand_id
1 'polypeptide(L)'
;MRFAVLACCGVAALASAAVRGEFRVTAEQPTVLYDGPSTRSKAQFLYSRDVPVEVIVSLEGWAKVRDASGTIGWIERRALGERRMLVVRVATAEVRSAAEDGAPVAFRAQQNVLLELAEGASGPQTTAVPGWVKVRHRDGATGFVRIAQVFGL
;
A
#
# COMPACT_ATOMS: atom_id res chain seq x y z
N MET A 1 -1.93 -50.26 -43.29
CA MET A 1 -1.46 -48.87 -43.03
C MET A 1 -2.38 -48.30 -41.96
N ARG A 2 -1.87 -48.17 -40.72
CA ARG A 2 -2.63 -47.61 -39.59
C ARG A 2 -2.02 -46.29 -39.25
N PHE A 3 -2.74 -45.15 -39.48
CA PHE A 3 -2.35 -43.83 -39.08
C PHE A 3 -2.76 -43.60 -37.63
N ALA A 4 -1.79 -43.42 -36.73
CA ALA A 4 -2.01 -42.98 -35.37
C ALA A 4 -2.04 -41.45 -35.35
N VAL A 5 -3.18 -40.88 -34.95
CA VAL A 5 -3.32 -39.43 -34.70
C VAL A 5 -2.94 -39.18 -33.26
N LEU A 6 -1.80 -38.50 -33.02
CA LEU A 6 -1.43 -38.01 -31.71
C LEU A 6 -2.20 -36.68 -31.46
N ALA A 7 -3.14 -36.73 -30.52
CA ALA A 7 -3.80 -35.51 -29.97
C ALA A 7 -2.87 -34.86 -28.93
N CYS A 8 -2.30 -33.71 -29.26
CA CYS A 8 -1.50 -32.93 -28.37
C CYS A 8 -2.45 -32.03 -27.55
N CYS A 9 -2.80 -32.44 -26.29
CA CYS A 9 -3.52 -31.59 -25.34
C CYS A 9 -2.57 -30.53 -24.81
N GLY A 10 -2.63 -29.31 -25.37
CA GLY A 10 -1.99 -28.12 -24.81
C GLY A 10 -2.72 -27.64 -23.56
N VAL A 11 -2.12 -27.85 -22.39
CA VAL A 11 -2.58 -27.22 -21.14
C VAL A 11 -2.18 -25.78 -21.15
N ALA A 12 -3.12 -24.89 -21.43
CA ALA A 12 -2.93 -23.45 -21.26
C ALA A 12 -2.88 -23.15 -19.76
N ALA A 13 -1.69 -22.88 -19.24
CA ALA A 13 -1.49 -22.35 -17.90
C ALA A 13 -2.03 -20.92 -17.84
N LEU A 14 -3.21 -20.75 -17.24
CA LEU A 14 -3.73 -19.44 -16.87
C LEU A 14 -2.83 -18.87 -15.76
N ALA A 15 -1.88 -18.01 -16.13
CA ALA A 15 -1.13 -17.20 -15.20
C ALA A 15 -2.12 -16.22 -14.55
N SER A 16 -2.55 -16.50 -13.31
CA SER A 16 -3.24 -15.52 -12.46
C SER A 16 -2.30 -14.35 -12.22
N ALA A 17 -2.45 -13.28 -13.00
CA ALA A 17 -1.86 -11.99 -12.67
C ALA A 17 -2.49 -11.55 -11.34
N ALA A 18 -1.72 -11.61 -10.27
CA ALA A 18 -2.11 -11.00 -9.00
C ALA A 18 -2.36 -9.51 -9.26
N VAL A 19 -3.61 -9.08 -9.16
CA VAL A 19 -3.97 -7.66 -9.21
C VAL A 19 -3.31 -7.02 -8.01
N ARG A 20 -2.17 -6.38 -8.21
CA ARG A 20 -1.52 -5.57 -7.18
C ARG A 20 -2.34 -4.31 -7.02
N GLY A 21 -2.84 -4.09 -5.82
CA GLY A 21 -3.54 -2.86 -5.49
C GLY A 21 -2.63 -1.65 -5.75
N GLU A 22 -3.17 -0.65 -6.42
CA GLU A 22 -2.49 0.63 -6.61
C GLU A 22 -2.61 1.43 -5.31
N PHE A 23 -1.48 1.78 -4.69
CA PHE A 23 -1.48 2.63 -3.51
C PHE A 23 -1.33 4.10 -3.88
N ARG A 24 -2.15 4.93 -3.27
CA ARG A 24 -2.14 6.38 -3.33
C ARG A 24 -2.14 6.94 -1.91
N VAL A 25 -1.93 8.24 -1.77
CA VAL A 25 -2.05 8.94 -0.50
C VAL A 25 -3.07 10.06 -0.59
N THR A 26 -3.67 10.40 0.52
CA THR A 26 -4.49 11.62 0.63
C THR A 26 -3.59 12.85 0.48
N ALA A 27 -3.91 13.75 -0.45
CA ALA A 27 -3.12 14.95 -0.75
C ALA A 27 -3.67 16.22 -0.10
N GLU A 28 -4.98 16.24 0.19
CA GLU A 28 -5.69 17.36 0.80
C GLU A 28 -5.92 17.14 2.30
N GLN A 29 -6.19 18.20 3.03
CA GLN A 29 -6.52 18.13 4.45
C GLN A 29 -7.69 19.09 4.75
N PRO A 30 -8.87 18.54 5.11
CA PRO A 30 -9.19 17.11 5.18
C PRO A 30 -9.51 16.51 3.80
N THR A 31 -9.19 15.24 3.62
CA THR A 31 -9.71 14.44 2.51
C THR A 31 -10.94 13.68 2.99
N VAL A 32 -12.06 13.80 2.27
CA VAL A 32 -13.34 13.20 2.66
C VAL A 32 -13.51 11.83 2.00
N LEU A 33 -13.86 10.83 2.79
CA LEU A 33 -14.34 9.53 2.32
C LEU A 33 -15.87 9.54 2.29
N TYR A 34 -16.46 9.18 1.14
CA TYR A 34 -17.89 9.11 0.92
C TYR A 34 -18.38 7.66 0.76
N ASP A 35 -19.65 7.41 1.00
CA ASP A 35 -20.28 6.11 0.74
C ASP A 35 -20.60 5.85 -0.74
N GLY A 36 -20.54 6.87 -1.59
CA GLY A 36 -20.75 6.80 -3.03
C GLY A 36 -19.89 7.80 -3.81
N PRO A 37 -19.77 7.64 -5.14
CA PRO A 37 -18.92 8.48 -6.00
C PRO A 37 -19.60 9.81 -6.33
N SER A 38 -19.94 10.59 -5.30
CA SER A 38 -20.57 11.91 -5.42
C SER A 38 -20.33 12.72 -4.15
N THR A 39 -20.12 14.03 -4.29
CA THR A 39 -20.06 14.98 -3.16
C THR A 39 -21.40 15.15 -2.43
N ARG A 40 -22.51 14.65 -3.03
CA ARG A 40 -23.84 14.59 -2.39
C ARG A 40 -24.02 13.31 -1.56
N SER A 41 -23.13 12.33 -1.71
CA SER A 41 -23.11 11.11 -0.91
C SER A 41 -22.77 11.42 0.53
N LYS A 42 -23.11 10.52 1.44
CA LYS A 42 -22.84 10.70 2.87
C LYS A 42 -21.33 10.64 3.14
N ALA A 43 -20.79 11.66 3.79
CA ALA A 43 -19.44 11.64 4.31
C ALA A 43 -19.34 10.61 5.44
N GLN A 44 -18.42 9.66 5.31
CA GLN A 44 -18.19 8.59 6.29
C GLN A 44 -17.00 8.90 7.20
N PHE A 45 -15.92 9.44 6.63
CA PHE A 45 -14.68 9.66 7.35
C PHE A 45 -13.91 10.87 6.78
N LEU A 46 -13.04 11.45 7.62
CA LEU A 46 -12.12 12.51 7.23
C LEU A 46 -10.68 12.04 7.47
N TYR A 47 -9.88 12.08 6.43
CA TYR A 47 -8.45 11.77 6.52
C TYR A 47 -7.60 13.03 6.61
N SER A 48 -6.53 12.96 7.37
CA SER A 48 -5.43 13.91 7.28
C SER A 48 -4.63 13.69 5.99
N ARG A 49 -3.69 14.57 5.70
CA ARG A 49 -2.77 14.43 4.57
C ARG A 49 -1.84 13.23 4.76
N ASP A 50 -1.37 12.67 3.63
CA ASP A 50 -0.36 11.61 3.54
C ASP A 50 -0.81 10.24 4.07
N VAL A 51 -2.10 10.00 4.29
CA VAL A 51 -2.62 8.69 4.68
C VAL A 51 -2.65 7.77 3.45
N PRO A 52 -1.99 6.60 3.49
CA PRO A 52 -2.00 5.66 2.39
C PRO A 52 -3.36 4.96 2.27
N VAL A 53 -3.83 4.82 1.04
CA VAL A 53 -5.05 4.09 0.67
C VAL A 53 -4.79 3.21 -0.54
N GLU A 54 -5.41 2.05 -0.57
CA GLU A 54 -5.37 1.15 -1.72
C GLU A 54 -6.53 1.46 -2.66
N VAL A 55 -6.25 1.75 -3.91
CA VAL A 55 -7.28 1.99 -4.93
C VAL A 55 -7.81 0.65 -5.43
N ILE A 56 -9.10 0.40 -5.20
CA ILE A 56 -9.79 -0.83 -5.62
C ILE A 56 -10.44 -0.65 -6.99
N VAL A 57 -11.07 0.52 -7.21
CA VAL A 57 -11.77 0.86 -8.46
C VAL A 57 -11.48 2.31 -8.80
N SER A 58 -11.20 2.57 -10.08
CA SER A 58 -11.07 3.92 -10.62
C SER A 58 -12.24 4.22 -11.55
N LEU A 59 -12.95 5.32 -11.28
CA LEU A 59 -13.95 5.92 -12.14
C LEU A 59 -13.50 7.31 -12.58
N GLU A 60 -14.22 7.92 -13.52
CA GLU A 60 -13.98 9.31 -13.87
C GLU A 60 -14.23 10.21 -12.64
N GLY A 61 -13.19 10.94 -12.23
CA GLY A 61 -13.23 11.84 -11.08
C GLY A 61 -13.21 11.17 -9.70
N TRP A 62 -13.37 9.86 -9.57
CA TRP A 62 -13.50 9.14 -8.30
C TRP A 62 -12.63 7.90 -8.21
N ALA A 63 -12.20 7.57 -7.00
CA ALA A 63 -11.55 6.31 -6.69
C ALA A 63 -12.26 5.64 -5.51
N LYS A 64 -12.62 4.36 -5.65
CA LYS A 64 -13.01 3.52 -4.52
C LYS A 64 -11.75 3.02 -3.86
N VAL A 65 -11.62 3.27 -2.58
CA VAL A 65 -10.39 2.98 -1.83
C VAL A 65 -10.67 2.13 -0.60
N ARG A 66 -9.62 1.48 -0.11
CA ARG A 66 -9.58 0.79 1.18
C ARG A 66 -8.42 1.34 2.01
N ASP A 67 -8.67 1.66 3.26
CA ASP A 67 -7.62 2.09 4.20
C ASP A 67 -7.00 0.92 4.97
N ALA A 68 -6.03 1.23 5.85
CA ALA A 68 -5.32 0.24 6.66
C ALA A 68 -6.22 -0.49 7.68
N SER A 69 -7.37 0.09 8.04
CA SER A 69 -8.36 -0.53 8.94
C SER A 69 -9.31 -1.47 8.19
N GLY A 70 -9.30 -1.43 6.86
CA GLY A 70 -10.24 -2.14 6.00
C GLY A 70 -11.49 -1.33 5.63
N THR A 71 -11.59 -0.08 6.06
CA THR A 71 -12.71 0.81 5.69
C THR A 71 -12.68 1.07 4.19
N ILE A 72 -13.84 0.92 3.54
CA ILE A 72 -14.00 1.10 2.09
C ILE A 72 -14.96 2.25 1.82
N GLY A 73 -14.59 3.12 0.88
CA GLY A 73 -15.43 4.23 0.42
C GLY A 73 -14.85 4.89 -0.81
N TRP A 74 -15.36 6.08 -1.13
CA TRP A 74 -15.02 6.83 -2.32
C TRP A 74 -14.32 8.14 -1.97
N ILE A 75 -13.24 8.45 -2.67
CA ILE A 75 -12.49 9.71 -2.58
C ILE A 75 -12.45 10.34 -3.97
N GLU A 76 -12.53 11.66 -4.06
CA GLU A 76 -12.26 12.37 -5.30
C GLU A 76 -10.82 12.14 -5.74
N ARG A 77 -10.60 11.76 -6.99
CA ARG A 77 -9.25 11.46 -7.50
C ARG A 77 -8.28 12.64 -7.37
N ARG A 78 -8.77 13.87 -7.48
CA ARG A 78 -7.97 15.08 -7.29
C ARG A 78 -7.40 15.24 -5.88
N ALA A 79 -8.05 14.63 -4.89
CA ALA A 79 -7.61 14.62 -3.49
C ALA A 79 -6.60 13.50 -3.17
N LEU A 80 -6.19 12.71 -4.18
CA LEU A 80 -5.18 11.67 -4.07
C LEU A 80 -3.85 12.12 -4.69
N GLY A 81 -2.76 11.79 -4.03
CA GLY A 81 -1.39 12.08 -4.46
C GLY A 81 -0.56 10.82 -4.68
N GLU A 82 0.66 11.01 -5.18
CA GLU A 82 1.56 9.91 -5.56
C GLU A 82 2.71 9.68 -4.57
N ARG A 83 2.78 10.46 -3.49
CA ARG A 83 3.81 10.23 -2.46
C ARG A 83 3.72 8.79 -1.95
N ARG A 84 4.86 8.21 -1.66
CA ARG A 84 4.94 6.85 -1.16
C ARG A 84 5.03 6.89 0.37
N MET A 85 3.87 6.73 0.99
CA MET A 85 3.74 6.70 2.45
C MET A 85 3.24 5.34 2.91
N LEU A 86 3.67 4.95 4.07
CA LEU A 86 3.25 3.75 4.78
C LEU A 86 2.63 4.15 6.10
N VAL A 87 1.68 3.37 6.58
CA VAL A 87 1.13 3.51 7.92
C VAL A 87 1.40 2.24 8.74
N VAL A 88 1.84 2.42 9.97
CA VAL A 88 2.05 1.31 10.91
C VAL A 88 0.70 0.73 11.33
N ARG A 89 0.51 -0.58 11.10
CA ARG A 89 -0.75 -1.29 11.38
C ARG A 89 -0.75 -2.12 12.66
N VAL A 90 0.42 -2.36 13.24
CA VAL A 90 0.58 -3.06 14.53
C VAL A 90 0.68 -2.07 15.67
N ALA A 91 0.45 -2.50 16.92
CA ALA A 91 0.50 -1.62 18.09
C ALA A 91 1.83 -0.87 18.20
N THR A 92 2.95 -1.56 17.96
CA THR A 92 4.30 -0.97 17.92
C THR A 92 5.15 -1.73 16.90
N ALA A 93 5.71 -1.01 15.93
CA ALA A 93 6.69 -1.53 15.00
C ALA A 93 8.10 -1.14 15.44
N GLU A 94 9.04 -2.08 15.44
CA GLU A 94 10.46 -1.81 15.64
C GLU A 94 11.11 -1.53 14.29
N VAL A 95 11.56 -0.31 14.12
CA VAL A 95 12.36 0.09 12.95
C VAL A 95 13.83 -0.11 13.29
N ARG A 96 14.50 -0.96 12.54
CA ARG A 96 15.87 -1.43 12.81
C ARG A 96 16.88 -0.72 11.93
N SER A 97 18.13 -0.69 12.36
CA SER A 97 19.25 -0.08 11.62
C SER A 97 19.64 -0.85 10.36
N ALA A 98 19.31 -2.15 10.30
CA ALA A 98 19.51 -3.03 9.14
C ALA A 98 18.30 -3.93 8.94
N ALA A 99 18.16 -4.51 7.74
CA ALA A 99 17.04 -5.38 7.36
C ALA A 99 17.22 -6.81 7.91
N GLU A 100 17.38 -6.95 9.21
CA GLU A 100 17.55 -8.23 9.93
C GLU A 100 17.01 -8.14 11.36
N ASP A 101 16.55 -9.27 11.92
CA ASP A 101 15.92 -9.30 13.25
C ASP A 101 16.88 -9.01 14.39
N GLY A 102 18.17 -9.32 14.21
CA GLY A 102 19.22 -9.09 15.20
C GLY A 102 19.77 -7.66 15.21
N ALA A 103 19.42 -6.82 14.22
CA ALA A 103 19.94 -5.46 14.13
C ALA A 103 19.41 -4.59 15.29
N PRO A 104 20.19 -3.60 15.76
CA PRO A 104 19.73 -2.64 16.75
C PRO A 104 18.47 -1.91 16.32
N VAL A 105 17.58 -1.61 17.27
CA VAL A 105 16.38 -0.79 17.03
C VAL A 105 16.82 0.66 16.88
N ALA A 106 16.57 1.23 15.70
CA ALA A 106 16.81 2.65 15.43
C ALA A 106 15.76 3.54 16.11
N PHE A 107 14.49 3.15 15.97
CA PHE A 107 13.36 3.78 16.67
C PHE A 107 12.14 2.85 16.71
N ARG A 108 11.14 3.21 17.52
CA ARG A 108 9.85 2.53 17.56
C ARG A 108 8.76 3.45 17.04
N ALA A 109 7.88 2.89 16.21
CA ALA A 109 6.72 3.60 15.66
C ALA A 109 5.43 2.93 16.15
N GLN A 110 4.54 3.72 16.75
CA GLN A 110 3.24 3.23 17.22
C GLN A 110 2.26 3.08 16.07
N GLN A 111 1.15 2.39 16.32
CA GLN A 111 0.05 2.26 15.36
C GLN A 111 -0.39 3.63 14.83
N ASN A 112 -0.73 3.68 13.56
CA ASN A 112 -1.13 4.87 12.81
C ASN A 112 -0.01 5.93 12.58
N VAL A 113 1.23 5.67 12.98
CA VAL A 113 2.36 6.50 12.60
C VAL A 113 2.60 6.37 11.09
N LEU A 114 2.75 7.52 10.43
CA LEU A 114 3.08 7.59 9.01
C LEU A 114 4.59 7.58 8.82
N LEU A 115 5.04 6.74 7.90
CA LEU A 115 6.44 6.59 7.52
C LEU A 115 6.56 6.83 6.02
N GLU A 116 7.54 7.59 5.60
CA GLU A 116 7.84 7.76 4.17
C GLU A 116 8.67 6.59 3.67
N LEU A 117 8.34 6.08 2.49
CA LEU A 117 9.19 5.11 1.81
C LEU A 117 10.49 5.79 1.40
N ALA A 118 11.63 5.33 1.92
CA ALA A 118 12.92 5.96 1.62
C ALA A 118 13.28 5.77 0.14
N GLU A 119 13.96 6.77 -0.45
CA GLU A 119 14.42 6.73 -1.84
C GLU A 119 15.21 5.46 -2.13
N GLY A 120 15.01 4.90 -3.33
CA GLY A 120 15.59 3.62 -3.76
C GLY A 120 14.69 2.42 -3.46
N ALA A 121 13.60 2.59 -2.72
CA ALA A 121 12.60 1.57 -2.45
C ALA A 121 11.33 1.83 -3.28
N SER A 122 11.39 1.71 -4.60
CA SER A 122 10.24 1.89 -5.49
C SER A 122 9.53 0.55 -5.71
N GLY A 123 8.49 0.28 -4.90
CA GLY A 123 7.62 -0.89 -5.02
C GLY A 123 8.04 -2.11 -4.18
N PRO A 124 7.20 -3.14 -4.11
CA PRO A 124 7.41 -4.31 -3.26
C PRO A 124 8.61 -5.19 -3.67
N GLN A 125 9.29 -4.86 -4.76
CA GLN A 125 10.46 -5.60 -5.27
C GLN A 125 11.79 -4.89 -5.05
N THR A 126 11.81 -3.73 -4.40
CA THR A 126 13.02 -2.90 -4.24
C THR A 126 13.62 -2.95 -2.83
N THR A 127 13.19 -3.87 -2.01
CA THR A 127 13.94 -4.19 -0.81
C THR A 127 15.05 -5.16 -1.20
N ALA A 128 16.30 -4.77 -1.03
CA ALA A 128 17.45 -5.65 -1.20
C ALA A 128 17.35 -6.90 -0.31
N VAL A 129 16.49 -6.87 0.71
CA VAL A 129 16.23 -7.98 1.63
C VAL A 129 14.72 -8.26 1.67
N PRO A 130 14.26 -9.46 1.28
CA PRO A 130 12.85 -9.83 1.30
C PRO A 130 12.24 -9.68 2.69
N GLY A 131 10.99 -9.16 2.72
CA GLY A 131 10.23 -8.99 3.96
C GLY A 131 10.53 -7.69 4.74
N TRP A 132 11.47 -6.86 4.27
CA TRP A 132 11.82 -5.59 4.87
C TRP A 132 11.64 -4.43 3.90
N VAL A 133 11.40 -3.24 4.43
CA VAL A 133 11.33 -2.00 3.65
C VAL A 133 12.05 -0.89 4.40
N LYS A 134 12.80 -0.07 3.66
CA LYS A 134 13.49 1.10 4.21
C LYS A 134 12.53 2.26 4.32
N VAL A 135 12.48 2.87 5.48
CA VAL A 135 11.54 3.95 5.80
C VAL A 135 12.25 5.14 6.42
N ARG A 136 11.59 6.30 6.33
CA ARG A 136 12.00 7.53 6.98
C ARG A 136 10.82 8.07 7.81
N HIS A 137 11.08 8.41 9.05
CA HIS A 137 10.14 9.15 9.88
C HIS A 137 10.25 10.67 9.60
N ARG A 138 9.21 11.42 9.91
CA ARG A 138 9.15 12.88 9.66
C ARG A 138 10.25 13.70 10.36
N ASP A 139 10.83 13.20 11.43
CA ASP A 139 11.97 13.81 12.14
C ASP A 139 13.32 13.53 11.48
N GLY A 140 13.33 12.79 10.37
CA GLY A 140 14.52 12.41 9.62
C GLY A 140 15.13 11.07 9.99
N ALA A 141 14.69 10.41 11.08
CA ALA A 141 15.14 9.09 11.46
C ALA A 141 14.83 8.07 10.36
N THR A 142 15.78 7.22 10.02
CA THR A 142 15.65 6.18 8.98
C THR A 142 15.95 4.79 9.53
N GLY A 143 15.41 3.77 8.88
CA GLY A 143 15.68 2.38 9.22
C GLY A 143 14.84 1.43 8.40
N PHE A 144 14.81 0.17 8.81
CA PHE A 144 14.10 -0.91 8.13
C PHE A 144 12.96 -1.44 9.01
N VAL A 145 11.79 -1.62 8.42
CA VAL A 145 10.61 -2.19 9.09
C VAL A 145 10.14 -3.43 8.34
N ARG A 146 9.56 -4.39 9.05
CA ARG A 146 8.93 -5.55 8.43
C ARG A 146 7.71 -5.12 7.60
N ILE A 147 7.62 -5.59 6.35
CA ILE A 147 6.49 -5.32 5.44
C ILE A 147 5.15 -5.71 6.08
N ALA A 148 5.11 -6.81 6.83
CA ALA A 148 3.91 -7.27 7.52
C ALA A 148 3.39 -6.30 8.60
N GLN A 149 4.20 -5.35 9.07
CA GLN A 149 3.84 -4.39 10.12
C GLN A 149 3.30 -3.07 9.57
N VAL A 150 3.34 -2.88 8.26
CA VAL A 150 2.92 -1.63 7.60
C VAL A 150 1.89 -1.89 6.50
N PHE A 151 1.23 -0.82 6.06
CA PHE A 151 0.28 -0.81 4.95
C PHE A 151 0.66 0.34 4.01
N GLY A 152 0.50 0.15 2.69
CA GLY A 152 0.81 1.17 1.68
C GLY A 152 1.87 0.76 0.65
N LEU A 153 2.17 -0.56 0.52
CA LEU A 153 3.17 -1.13 -0.41
C LEU A 153 2.55 -1.82 -1.61
#